data_caf4badef6b73f810a198e972ef4a3d8
#
_entry.id   caf4badef6b73f810a198e972ef4a3d8
#
_cell.length_a   1.000
_cell.length_b   1.000
_cell.length_c   1.000
_cell.angle_alpha   90.00
_cell.angle_beta   90.00
_cell.angle_gamma   90.00
#
_symmetry.space_group_name_H-M   'P 1'
#
loop_
_entity.id
_entity.type
_entity.pdbx_description
1 polymer ?
#
loop_
_entity_poly.entity_id
_entity_poly.type
_entity_poly.pdbx_seq_one_letter_code
_entity_poly.pdbx_strand_id
1 'polypeptide(L)'
;MNALSPYIGVDIGGTNTRIAVLPTLDAPNCRITTRFPTFAQYKQQLRHLTLALDTVGPVAGIGVSIGARIAKDGRSVVFGPNMPDYIGKPFVQELASRFGCPVRLAHDTVCGLLGEQKFGVLQHYERCAYLTVSTGTGAAIHLQKATTRLTVSIEIGHQLLAGNTRPCLCGQVGCLETYTGGRQLELRLGQPLELVTDAAFWETFAEKLALGLVNLAQLTKIETVAVSGGIVLSRPFLLGRIQHYVTEKLHGATLTLLAALLAENAPLVGAALLLETPEETIVH
;
A
#
# COMPACT_ATOMS: atom_id res chain seq x y z
N MET A 1 5.26 -31.53 -20.42
CA MET A 1 4.28 -30.66 -19.71
C MET A 1 4.73 -29.24 -20.03
N ASN A 2 3.94 -28.46 -20.77
CA ASN A 2 4.24 -27.02 -20.95
C ASN A 2 4.13 -26.38 -19.57
N ALA A 3 5.25 -25.90 -19.06
CA ALA A 3 5.22 -25.10 -17.83
C ALA A 3 4.31 -23.90 -18.07
N LEU A 4 3.28 -23.74 -17.27
CA LEU A 4 2.42 -22.55 -17.31
C LEU A 4 3.31 -21.32 -17.08
N SER A 5 3.16 -20.31 -17.93
CA SER A 5 3.90 -19.06 -17.78
C SER A 5 3.54 -18.42 -16.42
N PRO A 6 4.51 -18.01 -15.62
CA PRO A 6 4.26 -17.42 -14.29
C PRO A 6 3.64 -16.03 -14.40
N TYR A 7 3.09 -15.56 -13.28
CA TYR A 7 2.65 -14.19 -13.10
C TYR A 7 3.74 -13.34 -12.44
N ILE A 8 3.71 -12.05 -12.69
CA ILE A 8 4.66 -11.11 -12.11
C ILE A 8 3.91 -10.12 -11.20
N GLY A 9 4.42 -9.98 -10.00
CA GLY A 9 4.11 -8.85 -9.11
C GLY A 9 5.28 -7.86 -9.10
N VAL A 10 5.00 -6.61 -9.41
CA VAL A 10 5.94 -5.49 -9.30
C VAL A 10 5.46 -4.57 -8.20
N ASP A 11 6.35 -4.12 -7.33
CA ASP A 11 6.05 -3.12 -6.31
C ASP A 11 7.02 -1.94 -6.45
N ILE A 12 6.51 -0.79 -6.84
CA ILE A 12 7.25 0.46 -7.03
C ILE A 12 6.97 1.37 -5.82
N GLY A 13 7.74 1.16 -4.76
CA GLY A 13 7.68 2.02 -3.59
C GLY A 13 8.45 3.33 -3.76
N GLY A 14 8.38 4.22 -2.78
CA GLY A 14 9.07 5.51 -2.81
C GLY A 14 10.61 5.41 -2.81
N THR A 15 11.17 4.29 -2.33
CA THR A 15 12.62 4.09 -2.18
C THR A 15 13.14 2.93 -3.03
N ASN A 16 12.39 1.84 -3.09
CA ASN A 16 12.81 0.61 -3.76
C ASN A 16 11.71 0.08 -4.68
N THR A 17 12.14 -0.50 -5.80
CA THR A 17 11.32 -1.31 -6.69
C THR A 17 11.67 -2.77 -6.48
N ARG A 18 10.65 -3.62 -6.32
CA ARG A 18 10.78 -5.07 -6.15
C ARG A 18 10.00 -5.80 -7.22
N ILE A 19 10.53 -6.93 -7.67
CA ILE A 19 9.87 -7.80 -8.65
C ILE A 19 9.81 -9.19 -8.06
N ALA A 20 8.65 -9.81 -8.10
CA ALA A 20 8.44 -11.19 -7.69
C ALA A 20 7.77 -12.01 -8.79
N VAL A 21 8.15 -13.27 -8.85
CA VAL A 21 7.54 -14.29 -9.71
C VAL A 21 6.60 -15.13 -8.85
N LEU A 22 5.36 -15.29 -9.33
CA LEU A 22 4.35 -16.15 -8.76
C LEU A 22 4.02 -17.26 -9.76
N PRO A 23 4.28 -18.54 -9.42
CA PRO A 23 3.95 -19.66 -10.31
C PRO A 23 2.45 -19.79 -10.58
N THR A 24 1.61 -19.37 -9.62
CA THR A 24 0.15 -19.39 -9.67
C THR A 24 -0.41 -18.21 -8.88
N LEU A 25 -1.67 -17.86 -9.11
CA LEU A 25 -2.43 -16.91 -8.31
C LEU A 25 -3.24 -17.56 -7.19
N ASP A 26 -3.18 -18.89 -7.04
CA ASP A 26 -3.91 -19.65 -6.01
C ASP A 26 -3.11 -19.85 -4.71
N ALA A 27 -1.87 -19.41 -4.67
CA ALA A 27 -1.01 -19.52 -3.50
C ALA A 27 -0.14 -18.26 -3.33
N PRO A 28 0.20 -17.85 -2.08
CA PRO A 28 0.99 -16.64 -1.81
C PRO A 28 2.48 -16.84 -2.10
N ASN A 29 2.85 -17.89 -2.80
CA ASN A 29 4.24 -18.28 -3.07
C ASN A 29 4.87 -17.31 -4.07
N CYS A 30 5.34 -16.17 -3.58
CA CYS A 30 6.08 -15.22 -4.39
C CYS A 30 7.59 -15.36 -4.14
N ARG A 31 8.37 -15.45 -5.22
CA ARG A 31 9.83 -15.42 -5.15
C ARG A 31 10.33 -14.08 -5.66
N ILE A 32 10.87 -13.24 -4.76
CA ILE A 32 11.51 -12.00 -5.15
C ILE A 32 12.74 -12.33 -6.00
N THR A 33 12.76 -11.84 -7.23
CA THR A 33 13.83 -12.08 -8.20
C THR A 33 14.79 -10.90 -8.29
N THR A 34 14.27 -9.68 -8.06
CA THR A 34 15.03 -8.46 -8.25
C THR A 34 14.57 -7.38 -7.28
N ARG A 35 15.52 -6.60 -6.79
CA ARG A 35 15.31 -5.37 -6.02
C ARG A 35 16.32 -4.32 -6.48
N PHE A 36 15.83 -3.10 -6.73
CA PHE A 36 16.68 -1.96 -7.09
C PHE A 36 16.06 -0.65 -6.56
N PRO A 37 16.84 0.44 -6.44
CA PRO A 37 16.31 1.74 -6.04
C PRO A 37 15.25 2.23 -7.02
N THR A 38 14.16 2.82 -6.53
CA THR A 38 13.17 3.48 -7.38
C THR A 38 13.78 4.76 -7.97
N PHE A 39 13.73 4.88 -9.28
CA PHE A 39 14.25 6.05 -9.97
C PHE A 39 13.17 7.12 -10.13
N ALA A 40 13.51 8.36 -9.84
CA ALA A 40 12.61 9.49 -10.04
C ALA A 40 12.29 9.75 -11.52
N GLN A 41 13.21 9.40 -12.42
CA GLN A 41 13.03 9.52 -13.87
C GLN A 41 12.30 8.32 -14.43
N TYR A 42 11.15 8.53 -15.05
CA TYR A 42 10.30 7.50 -15.64
C TYR A 42 11.04 6.57 -16.62
N LYS A 43 11.78 7.15 -17.58
CA LYS A 43 12.51 6.35 -18.59
C LYS A 43 13.57 5.45 -17.96
N GLN A 44 14.25 5.93 -16.91
CA GLN A 44 15.26 5.15 -16.21
C GLN A 44 14.60 3.98 -15.45
N GLN A 45 13.50 4.24 -14.75
CA GLN A 45 12.72 3.22 -14.06
C GLN A 45 12.23 2.15 -15.02
N LEU A 46 11.59 2.56 -16.12
CA LEU A 46 11.06 1.65 -17.13
C LEU A 46 12.16 0.76 -17.73
N ARG A 47 13.32 1.36 -18.04
CA ARG A 47 14.48 0.61 -18.55
C ARG A 47 14.97 -0.47 -17.58
N HIS A 48 15.12 -0.12 -16.28
CA HIS A 48 15.57 -1.10 -15.28
C HIS A 48 14.53 -2.19 -15.06
N LEU A 49 13.26 -1.81 -15.02
CA LEU A 49 12.15 -2.74 -14.89
C LEU A 49 12.10 -3.72 -16.09
N THR A 50 12.17 -3.22 -17.31
CA THR A 50 12.13 -4.09 -18.50
C THR A 50 13.32 -5.02 -18.57
N LEU A 51 14.54 -4.55 -18.28
CA LEU A 51 15.73 -5.40 -18.23
C LEU A 51 15.60 -6.52 -17.18
N ALA A 52 15.05 -6.21 -16.02
CA ALA A 52 14.83 -7.22 -14.99
C ALA A 52 13.75 -8.23 -15.38
N LEU A 53 12.67 -7.79 -16.02
CA LEU A 53 11.59 -8.67 -16.51
C LEU A 53 12.05 -9.55 -17.68
N ASP A 54 12.88 -9.05 -18.57
CA ASP A 54 13.45 -9.83 -19.69
C ASP A 54 14.20 -11.09 -19.20
N THR A 55 14.75 -11.08 -17.98
CA THR A 55 15.42 -12.25 -17.39
C THR A 55 14.47 -13.37 -16.96
N VAL A 56 13.18 -13.09 -16.81
CA VAL A 56 12.18 -14.06 -16.34
C VAL A 56 11.69 -14.96 -17.51
N GLY A 57 11.70 -14.44 -18.72
CA GLY A 57 11.15 -15.11 -19.90
C GLY A 57 9.64 -14.83 -20.08
N PRO A 58 8.92 -15.69 -20.82
CA PRO A 58 7.49 -15.52 -21.08
C PRO A 58 6.67 -15.54 -19.77
N VAL A 59 5.74 -14.58 -19.61
CA VAL A 59 4.90 -14.43 -18.43
C VAL A 59 3.42 -14.41 -18.82
N ALA A 60 2.55 -14.88 -17.93
CA ALA A 60 1.09 -14.87 -18.14
C ALA A 60 0.47 -13.48 -17.96
N GLY A 61 1.11 -12.63 -17.16
CA GLY A 61 0.67 -11.26 -16.94
C GLY A 61 1.54 -10.55 -15.89
N ILE A 62 1.44 -9.22 -15.87
CA ILE A 62 2.20 -8.35 -14.97
C ILE A 62 1.23 -7.48 -14.19
N GLY A 63 1.21 -7.62 -12.87
CA GLY A 63 0.54 -6.69 -11.96
C GLY A 63 1.54 -5.72 -11.34
N VAL A 64 1.14 -4.46 -11.24
CA VAL A 64 2.00 -3.40 -10.73
C VAL A 64 1.32 -2.69 -9.57
N SER A 65 2.00 -2.70 -8.43
CA SER A 65 1.74 -1.89 -7.24
C SER A 65 2.59 -0.63 -7.32
N ILE A 66 2.02 0.54 -7.07
CA ILE A 66 2.78 1.79 -7.05
C ILE A 66 2.28 2.74 -5.96
N GLY A 67 3.21 3.37 -5.23
CA GLY A 67 2.91 4.37 -4.19
C GLY A 67 2.60 5.75 -4.78
N ALA A 68 1.59 5.83 -5.66
CA ALA A 68 1.16 7.04 -6.33
C ALA A 68 -0.34 6.97 -6.67
N ARG A 69 -1.00 8.13 -6.80
CA ARG A 69 -2.41 8.19 -7.22
C ARG A 69 -2.56 7.82 -8.69
N ILE A 70 -3.48 6.93 -8.97
CA ILE A 70 -3.74 6.37 -10.30
C ILE A 70 -4.90 7.11 -10.96
N ALA A 71 -4.87 7.23 -12.28
CA ALA A 71 -5.99 7.71 -13.08
C ALA A 71 -7.21 6.77 -12.97
N LYS A 72 -8.40 7.31 -13.16
CA LYS A 72 -9.66 6.53 -13.06
C LYS A 72 -9.73 5.31 -13.98
N ASP A 73 -8.98 5.33 -15.08
CA ASP A 73 -8.88 4.21 -16.02
C ASP A 73 -7.88 3.12 -15.60
N GLY A 74 -7.19 3.28 -14.47
CA GLY A 74 -6.21 2.33 -13.95
C GLY A 74 -4.92 2.23 -14.77
N ARG A 75 -4.60 3.17 -15.66
CA ARG A 75 -3.53 3.00 -16.66
C ARG A 75 -2.32 3.90 -16.49
N SER A 76 -2.47 5.00 -15.76
CA SER A 76 -1.40 5.99 -15.59
C SER A 76 -1.42 6.61 -14.20
N VAL A 77 -0.30 7.24 -13.82
CA VAL A 77 -0.17 8.02 -12.60
C VAL A 77 -0.69 9.44 -12.84
N VAL A 78 -1.48 9.98 -11.92
CA VAL A 78 -1.98 11.37 -11.98
C VAL A 78 -1.37 12.26 -10.90
N PHE A 79 -0.86 11.67 -9.81
CA PHE A 79 -0.18 12.39 -8.75
C PHE A 79 0.78 11.45 -8.01
N GLY A 80 2.02 11.90 -7.81
CA GLY A 80 3.03 11.14 -7.08
C GLY A 80 4.19 12.08 -6.67
N PRO A 81 4.20 12.58 -5.42
CA PRO A 81 5.22 13.56 -4.98
C PRO A 81 6.65 13.01 -5.05
N ASN A 82 6.80 11.69 -4.94
CA ASN A 82 8.10 11.01 -5.08
C ASN A 82 8.44 10.62 -6.53
N MET A 83 7.48 10.75 -7.46
CA MET A 83 7.57 10.27 -8.85
C MET A 83 6.92 11.25 -9.83
N PRO A 84 7.28 12.55 -9.82
CA PRO A 84 6.59 13.56 -10.64
C PRO A 84 6.72 13.30 -12.16
N ASP A 85 7.81 12.67 -12.60
CA ASP A 85 8.04 12.36 -14.03
C ASP A 85 7.17 11.21 -14.55
N TYR A 86 6.44 10.49 -13.67
CA TYR A 86 5.54 9.40 -14.07
C TYR A 86 4.14 9.90 -14.45
N ILE A 87 3.81 11.14 -14.09
CA ILE A 87 2.48 11.71 -14.32
C ILE A 87 2.15 11.72 -15.82
N GLY A 88 1.02 11.11 -16.19
CA GLY A 88 0.53 11.02 -17.55
C GLY A 88 1.33 10.08 -18.47
N LYS A 89 2.32 9.35 -17.97
CA LYS A 89 3.07 8.38 -18.79
C LYS A 89 2.24 7.13 -19.05
N PRO A 90 2.33 6.53 -20.27
CA PRO A 90 1.55 5.37 -20.68
C PRO A 90 2.17 4.06 -20.15
N PHE A 91 2.38 3.98 -18.85
CA PHE A 91 3.14 2.92 -18.18
C PHE A 91 2.60 1.51 -18.46
N VAL A 92 1.29 1.33 -18.32
CA VAL A 92 0.62 0.05 -18.58
C VAL A 92 0.75 -0.35 -20.04
N GLN A 93 0.55 0.61 -20.98
CA GLN A 93 0.61 0.36 -22.41
C GLN A 93 2.04 -0.03 -22.86
N GLU A 94 3.07 0.65 -22.35
CA GLU A 94 4.46 0.38 -22.70
C GLU A 94 4.88 -1.01 -22.25
N LEU A 95 4.52 -1.43 -21.03
CA LEU A 95 4.79 -2.77 -20.54
C LEU A 95 3.99 -3.84 -21.33
N ALA A 96 2.70 -3.61 -21.55
CA ALA A 96 1.86 -4.56 -22.30
C ALA A 96 2.37 -4.76 -23.73
N SER A 97 2.76 -3.68 -24.42
CA SER A 97 3.34 -3.74 -25.76
C SER A 97 4.70 -4.45 -25.78
N ARG A 98 5.53 -4.27 -24.75
CA ARG A 98 6.85 -4.88 -24.65
C ARG A 98 6.79 -6.38 -24.40
N PHE A 99 5.90 -6.84 -23.52
CA PHE A 99 5.86 -8.24 -23.05
C PHE A 99 4.75 -9.07 -23.68
N GLY A 100 3.84 -8.46 -24.46
CA GLY A 100 2.75 -9.17 -25.14
C GLY A 100 1.77 -9.86 -24.18
N CYS A 101 1.61 -9.34 -22.95
CA CYS A 101 0.76 -9.92 -21.93
C CYS A 101 -0.12 -8.85 -21.26
N PRO A 102 -1.21 -9.24 -20.55
CA PRO A 102 -1.99 -8.31 -19.74
C PRO A 102 -1.15 -7.61 -18.67
N VAL A 103 -1.33 -6.30 -18.52
CA VAL A 103 -0.69 -5.49 -17.48
C VAL A 103 -1.76 -4.71 -16.73
N ARG A 104 -1.73 -4.77 -15.39
CA ARG A 104 -2.64 -4.04 -14.50
C ARG A 104 -1.85 -3.20 -13.51
N LEU A 105 -2.37 -2.03 -13.16
CA LEU A 105 -1.75 -1.07 -12.25
C LEU A 105 -2.75 -0.68 -11.15
N ALA A 106 -2.31 -0.67 -9.89
CA ALA A 106 -3.09 -0.12 -8.79
C ALA A 106 -2.19 0.50 -7.72
N HIS A 107 -2.82 1.27 -6.82
CA HIS A 107 -2.16 1.83 -5.65
C HIS A 107 -1.63 0.71 -4.74
N ASP A 108 -0.48 0.92 -4.11
CA ASP A 108 0.19 -0.07 -3.25
C ASP A 108 -0.70 -0.57 -2.11
N THR A 109 -1.53 0.32 -1.52
CA THR A 109 -2.48 -0.05 -0.48
C THR A 109 -3.62 -0.95 -0.98
N VAL A 110 -4.08 -0.75 -2.22
CA VAL A 110 -5.06 -1.63 -2.88
C VAL A 110 -4.45 -3.01 -3.08
N CYS A 111 -3.22 -3.06 -3.60
CA CYS A 111 -2.50 -4.32 -3.76
C CYS A 111 -2.29 -5.01 -2.41
N GLY A 112 -1.83 -4.28 -1.37
CA GLY A 112 -1.68 -4.82 -0.03
C GLY A 112 -2.97 -5.41 0.53
N LEU A 113 -4.09 -4.72 0.33
CA LEU A 113 -5.42 -5.20 0.73
C LEU A 113 -5.81 -6.49 0.01
N LEU A 114 -5.66 -6.55 -1.32
CA LEU A 114 -5.98 -7.76 -2.11
C LEU A 114 -5.15 -8.97 -1.65
N GLY A 115 -3.86 -8.76 -1.37
CA GLY A 115 -2.98 -9.80 -0.84
C GLY A 115 -3.48 -10.33 0.50
N GLU A 116 -3.75 -9.45 1.47
CA GLU A 116 -4.23 -9.82 2.80
C GLU A 116 -5.65 -10.41 2.79
N GLN A 117 -6.51 -10.00 1.83
CA GLN A 117 -7.83 -10.60 1.65
C GLN A 117 -7.77 -12.02 1.10
N LYS A 118 -6.88 -12.30 0.17
CA LYS A 118 -6.80 -13.63 -0.42
C LYS A 118 -6.01 -14.61 0.44
N PHE A 119 -4.89 -14.18 1.04
CA PHE A 119 -3.95 -15.08 1.70
C PHE A 119 -3.53 -14.66 3.11
N GLY A 120 -3.97 -13.51 3.57
CA GLY A 120 -3.54 -12.94 4.85
C GLY A 120 -4.62 -12.93 5.92
N VAL A 121 -4.54 -11.96 6.83
CA VAL A 121 -5.43 -11.84 7.98
C VAL A 121 -6.84 -11.34 7.65
N LEU A 122 -7.09 -10.88 6.41
CA LEU A 122 -8.37 -10.31 6.01
C LEU A 122 -9.27 -11.27 5.21
N GLN A 123 -8.95 -12.56 5.11
CA GLN A 123 -9.62 -13.53 4.22
C GLN A 123 -11.15 -13.59 4.34
N HIS A 124 -11.72 -13.37 5.51
CA HIS A 124 -13.16 -13.57 5.76
C HIS A 124 -13.89 -12.27 6.12
N TYR A 125 -13.25 -11.11 5.93
CA TYR A 125 -13.84 -9.85 6.32
C TYR A 125 -14.45 -9.11 5.13
N GLU A 126 -15.76 -8.86 5.19
CA GLU A 126 -16.51 -8.11 4.19
C GLU A 126 -16.32 -6.59 4.31
N ARG A 127 -15.90 -6.13 5.49
CA ARG A 127 -15.72 -4.71 5.84
C ARG A 127 -14.38 -4.53 6.52
N CYS A 128 -13.35 -4.35 5.73
CA CYS A 128 -11.99 -4.31 6.24
C CYS A 128 -11.14 -3.23 5.57
N ALA A 129 -9.98 -2.97 6.15
CA ALA A 129 -8.97 -2.09 5.58
C ALA A 129 -7.57 -2.71 5.67
N TYR A 130 -6.71 -2.26 4.78
CA TYR A 130 -5.27 -2.42 4.88
C TYR A 130 -4.65 -1.05 5.14
N LEU A 131 -3.81 -0.96 6.14
CA LEU A 131 -3.07 0.23 6.51
C LEU A 131 -1.58 -0.05 6.39
N THR A 132 -0.85 0.81 5.73
CA THR A 132 0.62 0.78 5.73
C THR A 132 1.18 2.05 6.36
N VAL A 133 2.14 1.87 7.30
CA VAL A 133 2.83 2.97 7.98
C VAL A 133 4.32 2.78 7.81
N SER A 134 4.89 3.50 6.85
CA SER A 134 6.27 3.38 6.40
C SER A 134 6.83 4.76 6.05
N THR A 135 7.36 4.98 4.86
CA THR A 135 7.78 6.32 4.37
C THR A 135 6.65 7.34 4.50
N GLY A 136 5.43 6.93 4.15
CA GLY A 136 4.18 7.67 4.37
C GLY A 136 3.17 6.84 5.18
N THR A 137 1.92 7.31 5.20
CA THR A 137 0.77 6.64 5.84
C THR A 137 -0.35 6.52 4.82
N GLY A 138 -0.59 5.32 4.33
CA GLY A 138 -1.60 5.02 3.31
C GLY A 138 -2.55 3.92 3.74
N ALA A 139 -3.77 3.91 3.20
CA ALA A 139 -4.71 2.82 3.42
C ALA A 139 -5.58 2.54 2.18
N ALA A 140 -6.16 1.35 2.16
CA ALA A 140 -7.26 0.99 1.28
C ALA A 140 -8.36 0.34 2.10
N ILE A 141 -9.61 0.50 1.66
CA ILE A 141 -10.78 -0.13 2.28
C ILE A 141 -11.42 -1.11 1.30
N HIS A 142 -12.00 -2.17 1.86
CA HIS A 142 -12.86 -3.09 1.15
C HIS A 142 -14.23 -3.14 1.80
N LEU A 143 -15.24 -2.99 0.97
CA LEU A 143 -16.64 -3.09 1.38
C LEU A 143 -17.31 -4.09 0.45
N GLN A 144 -17.88 -5.14 1.04
CA GLN A 144 -18.66 -6.13 0.32
C GLN A 144 -20.07 -6.21 0.91
N LYS A 145 -21.07 -6.30 0.03
CA LYS A 145 -22.46 -6.58 0.38
C LYS A 145 -23.09 -7.41 -0.73
N ALA A 146 -23.45 -8.63 -0.41
CA ALA A 146 -23.95 -9.61 -1.39
C ALA A 146 -22.95 -9.75 -2.57
N THR A 147 -23.35 -9.44 -3.79
CA THR A 147 -22.51 -9.54 -5.00
C THR A 147 -21.71 -8.26 -5.29
N THR A 148 -22.01 -7.15 -4.60
CA THR A 148 -21.31 -5.88 -4.82
C THR A 148 -20.03 -5.85 -4.00
N ARG A 149 -18.90 -5.60 -4.65
CA ARG A 149 -17.58 -5.43 -4.05
C ARG A 149 -17.00 -4.09 -4.45
N LEU A 150 -16.39 -3.41 -3.49
CA LEU A 150 -15.70 -2.14 -3.69
C LEU A 150 -14.37 -2.16 -2.95
N THR A 151 -13.30 -1.95 -3.67
CA THR A 151 -11.95 -1.75 -3.10
C THR A 151 -11.45 -0.39 -3.56
N VAL A 152 -11.08 0.47 -2.61
CA VAL A 152 -10.66 1.84 -2.91
C VAL A 152 -9.47 2.25 -2.05
N SER A 153 -8.47 2.89 -2.68
CA SER A 153 -7.40 3.57 -1.98
C SER A 153 -7.93 4.84 -1.33
N ILE A 154 -7.54 5.09 -0.09
CA ILE A 154 -7.93 6.28 0.65
C ILE A 154 -6.71 7.03 1.18
N GLU A 155 -6.78 8.34 1.17
CA GLU A 155 -5.72 9.24 1.62
C GLU A 155 -5.77 9.45 3.15
N ILE A 156 -5.74 8.33 3.91
CA ILE A 156 -5.88 8.37 5.38
C ILE A 156 -4.81 9.26 6.03
N GLY A 157 -3.57 9.25 5.51
CA GLY A 157 -2.48 10.07 6.01
C GLY A 157 -2.72 11.57 5.82
N HIS A 158 -3.55 11.95 4.85
CA HIS A 158 -3.83 13.35 4.53
C HIS A 158 -5.13 13.89 5.13
N GLN A 159 -5.82 13.10 5.98
CA GLN A 159 -6.89 13.64 6.81
C GLN A 159 -6.35 14.72 7.76
N LEU A 160 -7.11 15.80 7.91
CA LEU A 160 -6.73 16.91 8.79
C LEU A 160 -7.11 16.60 10.24
N LEU A 161 -6.15 16.75 11.15
CA LEU A 161 -6.39 16.62 12.57
C LEU A 161 -6.61 17.99 13.21
N ALA A 162 -7.69 18.14 13.96
CA ALA A 162 -7.98 19.38 14.68
C ALA A 162 -6.82 19.80 15.58
N GLY A 163 -6.45 21.09 15.52
CA GLY A 163 -5.33 21.65 16.28
C GLY A 163 -3.93 21.30 15.75
N ASN A 164 -3.82 20.51 14.70
CA ASN A 164 -2.53 20.26 14.07
C ASN A 164 -2.17 21.37 13.08
N THR A 165 -1.07 22.08 13.35
CA THR A 165 -0.59 23.20 12.51
C THR A 165 0.67 22.84 11.72
N ARG A 166 1.07 21.57 11.69
CA ARG A 166 2.30 21.10 11.02
C ARG A 166 2.13 21.12 9.51
N PRO A 167 3.06 21.71 8.76
CA PRO A 167 3.06 21.61 7.30
C PRO A 167 3.34 20.16 6.87
N CYS A 168 2.60 19.70 5.87
CA CYS A 168 2.76 18.38 5.27
C CYS A 168 3.48 18.49 3.92
N LEU A 169 4.27 17.47 3.56
CA LEU A 169 4.96 17.42 2.26
C LEU A 169 3.99 17.38 1.07
N CYS A 170 2.70 17.09 1.29
CA CYS A 170 1.68 17.16 0.24
C CYS A 170 1.22 18.61 -0.07
N GLY A 171 1.70 19.60 0.67
CA GLY A 171 1.32 21.00 0.53
C GLY A 171 0.19 21.46 1.47
N GLN A 172 -0.50 20.54 2.17
CA GLN A 172 -1.51 20.89 3.17
C GLN A 172 -0.88 21.16 4.54
N VAL A 173 -1.67 21.71 5.45
CA VAL A 173 -1.31 21.87 6.87
C VAL A 173 -2.25 21.01 7.72
N GLY A 174 -1.70 20.29 8.70
CA GLY A 174 -2.52 19.56 9.66
C GLY A 174 -2.77 18.08 9.35
N CYS A 175 -2.12 17.50 8.35
CA CYS A 175 -2.29 16.09 7.99
C CYS A 175 -1.87 15.14 9.12
N LEU A 176 -2.58 14.00 9.25
CA LEU A 176 -2.21 12.89 10.14
C LEU A 176 -0.76 12.43 9.88
N GLU A 177 -0.35 12.36 8.61
CA GLU A 177 0.97 11.89 8.20
C GLU A 177 2.12 12.70 8.81
N THR A 178 1.90 13.94 9.22
CA THR A 178 2.91 14.73 9.95
C THR A 178 3.27 14.15 11.32
N TYR A 179 2.45 13.22 11.84
CA TYR A 179 2.69 12.47 13.07
C TYR A 179 3.07 11.01 12.84
N THR A 180 2.81 10.45 11.64
CA THR A 180 2.87 9.01 11.42
C THR A 180 3.71 8.58 10.21
N GLY A 181 3.95 9.48 9.24
CA GLY A 181 4.76 9.18 8.08
C GLY A 181 6.26 9.29 8.35
N GLY A 182 7.00 8.21 8.10
CA GLY A 182 8.42 8.10 8.43
C GLY A 182 9.26 9.24 7.87
N ARG A 183 9.12 9.52 6.56
CA ARG A 183 9.89 10.62 5.93
C ARG A 183 9.66 11.98 6.59
N GLN A 184 8.43 12.29 6.95
CA GLN A 184 8.11 13.57 7.60
C GLN A 184 8.66 13.62 9.03
N LEU A 185 8.60 12.48 9.74
CA LEU A 185 9.11 12.37 11.09
C LEU A 185 10.64 12.51 11.12
N GLU A 186 11.35 11.81 10.25
CA GLU A 186 12.82 11.86 10.15
C GLU A 186 13.32 13.24 9.77
N LEU A 187 12.68 13.89 8.77
CA LEU A 187 13.01 15.27 8.41
C LEU A 187 12.84 16.24 9.57
N ARG A 188 11.78 16.06 10.38
CA ARG A 188 11.52 16.92 11.54
C ARG A 188 12.48 16.66 12.71
N LEU A 189 12.85 15.38 12.93
CA LEU A 189 13.74 14.97 14.02
C LEU A 189 15.22 15.16 13.68
N GLY A 190 15.56 15.25 12.40
CA GLY A 190 16.93 15.30 11.91
C GLY A 190 17.70 13.98 12.12
N GLN A 191 16.98 12.87 12.35
CA GLN A 191 17.58 11.54 12.57
C GLN A 191 16.63 10.43 12.11
N PRO A 192 17.18 9.22 11.79
CA PRO A 192 16.40 8.04 11.49
C PRO A 192 15.49 7.62 12.65
N LEU A 193 14.29 7.11 12.33
CA LEU A 193 13.31 6.67 13.34
C LEU A 193 13.79 5.47 14.17
N GLU A 194 14.72 4.67 13.67
CA GLU A 194 15.34 3.56 14.38
C GLU A 194 16.11 4.03 15.64
N LEU A 195 16.58 5.27 15.63
CA LEU A 195 17.32 5.88 16.76
C LEU A 195 16.39 6.55 17.78
N VAL A 196 15.09 6.63 17.53
CA VAL A 196 14.14 7.28 18.44
C VAL A 196 13.70 6.31 19.53
N THR A 197 14.19 6.54 20.74
CA THR A 197 13.87 5.75 21.95
C THR A 197 12.88 6.44 22.89
N ASP A 198 12.48 7.68 22.61
CA ASP A 198 11.56 8.44 23.44
C ASP A 198 10.16 7.80 23.47
N ALA A 199 9.74 7.34 24.63
CA ALA A 199 8.45 6.72 24.84
C ALA A 199 7.30 7.71 24.59
N ALA A 200 7.43 8.97 24.98
CA ALA A 200 6.40 9.99 24.80
C ALA A 200 6.17 10.30 23.29
N PHE A 201 7.22 10.22 22.49
CA PHE A 201 7.12 10.32 21.04
C PHE A 201 6.24 9.19 20.48
N TRP A 202 6.51 7.94 20.86
CA TRP A 202 5.76 6.77 20.37
C TRP A 202 4.32 6.71 20.90
N GLU A 203 4.08 7.21 22.11
CA GLU A 203 2.70 7.40 22.63
C GLU A 203 1.92 8.41 21.77
N THR A 204 2.52 9.55 21.47
CA THR A 204 1.91 10.54 20.58
C THR A 204 1.64 9.98 19.20
N PHE A 205 2.60 9.23 18.64
CA PHE A 205 2.44 8.53 17.36
C PHE A 205 1.23 7.59 17.38
N ALA A 206 1.14 6.71 18.40
CA ALA A 206 0.07 5.73 18.54
C ALA A 206 -1.29 6.41 18.72
N GLU A 207 -1.39 7.45 19.56
CA GLU A 207 -2.61 8.21 19.79
C GLU A 207 -3.11 8.88 18.50
N LYS A 208 -2.23 9.53 17.73
CA LYS A 208 -2.64 10.25 16.51
C LYS A 208 -3.05 9.26 15.41
N LEU A 209 -2.35 8.13 15.27
CA LEU A 209 -2.74 7.09 14.33
C LEU A 209 -4.09 6.47 14.70
N ALA A 210 -4.32 6.21 16.00
CA ALA A 210 -5.60 5.71 16.49
C ALA A 210 -6.75 6.68 16.19
N LEU A 211 -6.53 8.00 16.34
CA LEU A 211 -7.55 9.00 15.99
C LEU A 211 -7.94 8.93 14.52
N GLY A 212 -6.93 8.76 13.62
CA GLY A 212 -7.18 8.56 12.20
C GLY A 212 -8.00 7.31 11.89
N LEU A 213 -7.71 6.22 12.59
CA LEU A 213 -8.44 4.95 12.45
C LEU A 213 -9.86 5.02 13.01
N VAL A 214 -10.08 5.73 14.11
CA VAL A 214 -11.41 5.98 14.67
C VAL A 214 -12.27 6.77 13.68
N ASN A 215 -11.72 7.83 13.08
CA ASN A 215 -12.40 8.61 12.05
C ASN A 215 -12.79 7.70 10.86
N LEU A 216 -11.86 6.87 10.40
CA LEU A 216 -12.09 5.92 9.31
C LEU A 216 -13.24 4.96 9.65
N ALA A 217 -13.21 4.33 10.82
CA ALA A 217 -14.23 3.38 11.26
C ALA A 217 -15.62 4.03 11.37
N GLN A 218 -15.69 5.25 11.91
CA GLN A 218 -16.95 5.99 12.02
C GLN A 218 -17.57 6.31 10.65
N LEU A 219 -16.74 6.68 9.68
CA LEU A 219 -17.19 7.08 8.34
C LEU A 219 -17.55 5.88 7.46
N THR A 220 -16.81 4.77 7.55
CA THR A 220 -16.91 3.65 6.59
C THR A 220 -17.52 2.40 7.19
N LYS A 221 -17.65 2.35 8.53
CA LYS A 221 -18.12 1.16 9.27
C LYS A 221 -17.26 -0.09 9.03
N ILE A 222 -15.97 0.08 8.76
CA ILE A 222 -15.03 -1.04 8.77
C ILE A 222 -14.84 -1.55 10.19
N GLU A 223 -14.59 -2.84 10.32
CA GLU A 223 -14.51 -3.55 11.60
C GLU A 223 -13.12 -4.13 11.87
N THR A 224 -12.31 -4.26 10.83
CA THR A 224 -10.98 -4.86 10.94
C THR A 224 -9.99 -4.15 10.02
N VAL A 225 -8.77 -3.95 10.54
CA VAL A 225 -7.64 -3.36 9.80
C VAL A 225 -6.44 -4.28 9.89
N ALA A 226 -5.91 -4.71 8.74
CA ALA A 226 -4.57 -5.27 8.67
C ALA A 226 -3.55 -4.14 8.68
N VAL A 227 -2.69 -4.10 9.68
CA VAL A 227 -1.68 -3.05 9.86
C VAL A 227 -0.31 -3.57 9.40
N SER A 228 0.30 -2.87 8.46
CA SER A 228 1.58 -3.16 7.84
C SER A 228 2.50 -1.95 7.87
N GLY A 229 3.65 -2.08 7.23
CA GLY A 229 4.65 -1.03 7.09
C GLY A 229 5.76 -1.11 8.14
N GLY A 230 6.96 -0.73 7.71
CA GLY A 230 8.19 -0.93 8.48
C GLY A 230 8.17 -0.31 9.88
N ILE A 231 7.48 0.81 10.08
CA ILE A 231 7.44 1.49 11.39
C ILE A 231 6.72 0.62 12.42
N VAL A 232 5.54 0.08 12.09
CA VAL A 232 4.74 -0.70 13.05
C VAL A 232 5.26 -2.12 13.17
N LEU A 233 5.64 -2.76 12.05
CA LEU A 233 6.12 -4.15 12.07
C LEU A 233 7.46 -4.30 12.81
N SER A 234 8.34 -3.29 12.76
CA SER A 234 9.60 -3.30 13.51
C SER A 234 9.44 -2.98 15.01
N ARG A 235 8.25 -2.55 15.44
CA ARG A 235 7.92 -2.15 16.82
C ARG A 235 6.61 -2.79 17.27
N PRO A 236 6.60 -4.09 17.62
CA PRO A 236 5.37 -4.84 17.94
C PRO A 236 4.49 -4.20 19.03
N PHE A 237 5.11 -3.45 19.97
CA PHE A 237 4.36 -2.76 21.03
C PHE A 237 3.40 -1.69 20.47
N LEU A 238 3.71 -1.09 19.31
CA LEU A 238 2.87 -0.04 18.72
C LEU A 238 1.46 -0.55 18.40
N LEU A 239 1.34 -1.76 17.86
CA LEU A 239 0.03 -2.31 17.51
C LEU A 239 -0.90 -2.35 18.72
N GLY A 240 -0.40 -2.83 19.87
CA GLY A 240 -1.15 -2.86 21.13
C GLY A 240 -1.48 -1.46 21.65
N ARG A 241 -0.56 -0.50 21.52
CA ARG A 241 -0.81 0.90 21.96
C ARG A 241 -1.84 1.58 21.08
N ILE A 242 -1.75 1.40 19.75
CA ILE A 242 -2.75 1.95 18.82
C ILE A 242 -4.13 1.32 19.11
N GLN A 243 -4.21 0.00 19.30
CA GLN A 243 -5.47 -0.68 19.66
C GLN A 243 -6.07 -0.15 20.98
N HIS A 244 -5.23 0.10 21.98
CA HIS A 244 -5.68 0.69 23.24
C HIS A 244 -6.37 2.04 23.03
N TYR A 245 -5.73 2.98 22.31
CA TYR A 245 -6.31 4.28 22.00
C TYR A 245 -7.54 4.20 21.09
N VAL A 246 -7.59 3.26 20.15
CA VAL A 246 -8.79 3.01 19.34
C VAL A 246 -9.94 2.59 20.24
N THR A 247 -9.73 1.65 21.15
CA THR A 247 -10.76 1.15 22.07
C THR A 247 -11.26 2.26 23.03
N GLU A 248 -10.33 3.10 23.50
CA GLU A 248 -10.67 4.23 24.37
C GLU A 248 -11.55 5.28 23.67
N LYS A 249 -11.26 5.57 22.38
CA LYS A 249 -11.90 6.68 21.63
C LYS A 249 -13.11 6.25 20.81
N LEU A 250 -13.26 4.97 20.48
CA LEU A 250 -14.33 4.44 19.63
C LEU A 250 -15.49 3.92 20.48
N HIS A 251 -16.56 4.71 20.60
CA HIS A 251 -17.77 4.32 21.33
C HIS A 251 -18.86 3.77 20.40
N GLY A 252 -19.55 2.72 20.84
CA GLY A 252 -20.68 2.13 20.10
C GLY A 252 -20.32 1.35 18.85
N ALA A 253 -19.05 1.08 18.61
CA ALA A 253 -18.54 0.23 17.54
C ALA A 253 -17.23 -0.44 17.99
N THR A 254 -16.79 -1.44 17.22
CA THR A 254 -15.51 -2.13 17.43
C THR A 254 -14.63 -1.96 16.20
N LEU A 255 -13.33 -1.83 16.41
CA LEU A 255 -12.33 -1.87 15.35
C LEU A 255 -11.16 -2.72 15.84
N THR A 256 -10.92 -3.84 15.16
CA THR A 256 -9.83 -4.75 15.48
C THR A 256 -8.63 -4.49 14.61
N LEU A 257 -7.45 -4.36 15.20
CA LEU A 257 -6.19 -4.20 14.49
C LEU A 257 -5.42 -5.52 14.49
N LEU A 258 -5.07 -6.01 13.32
CA LEU A 258 -4.29 -7.23 13.13
C LEU A 258 -2.97 -6.89 12.46
N ALA A 259 -1.88 -7.51 12.88
CA ALA A 259 -0.63 -7.41 12.12
C ALA A 259 -0.80 -8.10 10.77
N ALA A 260 -0.41 -7.45 9.68
CA ALA A 260 -0.47 -8.01 8.33
C ALA A 260 0.36 -9.30 8.23
N LEU A 261 -0.23 -10.38 7.72
CA LEU A 261 0.42 -11.70 7.63
C LEU A 261 1.47 -11.73 6.51
N LEU A 262 1.14 -11.19 5.34
CA LEU A 262 2.06 -11.13 4.22
C LEU A 262 3.13 -10.05 4.38
N ALA A 263 2.97 -9.18 5.38
CA ALA A 263 3.89 -8.12 5.74
C ALA A 263 4.32 -7.28 4.52
N GLU A 264 5.63 -7.20 4.24
CA GLU A 264 6.16 -6.46 3.11
C GLU A 264 5.85 -7.08 1.73
N ASN A 265 5.44 -8.34 1.67
CA ASN A 265 5.10 -9.03 0.43
C ASN A 265 3.64 -8.81 -0.01
N ALA A 266 2.79 -8.26 0.86
CA ALA A 266 1.38 -8.02 0.54
C ALA A 266 1.19 -7.23 -0.77
N PRO A 267 1.89 -6.10 -1.03
CA PRO A 267 1.77 -5.37 -2.29
C PRO A 267 2.24 -6.17 -3.51
N LEU A 268 3.28 -7.00 -3.40
CA LEU A 268 3.78 -7.85 -4.50
C LEU A 268 2.78 -8.93 -4.89
N VAL A 269 2.26 -9.66 -3.91
CA VAL A 269 1.25 -10.69 -4.11
C VAL A 269 -0.04 -10.07 -4.66
N GLY A 270 -0.50 -9.01 -4.03
CA GLY A 270 -1.72 -8.31 -4.46
C GLY A 270 -1.60 -7.66 -5.83
N ALA A 271 -0.42 -7.19 -6.23
CA ALA A 271 -0.19 -6.71 -7.59
C ALA A 271 -0.48 -7.81 -8.62
N ALA A 272 0.04 -9.02 -8.43
CA ALA A 272 -0.27 -10.13 -9.32
C ALA A 272 -1.77 -10.49 -9.32
N LEU A 273 -2.44 -10.40 -8.15
CA LEU A 273 -3.88 -10.66 -8.03
C LEU A 273 -4.76 -9.65 -8.79
N LEU A 274 -4.25 -8.48 -9.17
CA LEU A 274 -4.98 -7.55 -10.04
C LEU A 274 -5.40 -8.24 -11.35
N LEU A 275 -4.64 -9.20 -11.84
CA LEU A 275 -4.89 -9.88 -13.11
C LEU A 275 -6.16 -10.75 -13.11
N GLU A 276 -6.62 -11.18 -11.95
CA GLU A 276 -7.88 -11.93 -11.78
C GLU A 276 -8.99 -11.11 -11.10
N THR A 277 -8.66 -9.90 -10.58
CA THR A 277 -9.62 -9.03 -9.90
C THR A 277 -10.43 -8.26 -10.94
N PRO A 278 -11.78 -8.27 -10.90
CA PRO A 278 -12.59 -7.50 -11.84
C PRO A 278 -12.29 -5.99 -11.72
N GLU A 279 -12.13 -5.31 -12.86
CA GLU A 279 -11.73 -3.88 -12.90
C GLU A 279 -12.76 -2.99 -12.20
N GLU A 280 -14.02 -3.26 -12.39
CA GLU A 280 -15.14 -2.51 -11.81
C GLU A 280 -15.19 -2.55 -10.28
N THR A 281 -14.46 -3.47 -9.65
CA THR A 281 -14.40 -3.56 -8.18
C THR A 281 -13.33 -2.66 -7.57
N ILE A 282 -12.42 -2.13 -8.38
CA ILE A 282 -11.34 -1.24 -7.92
C ILE A 282 -11.65 0.19 -8.33
N VAL A 283 -11.68 1.09 -7.35
CA VAL A 283 -11.79 2.54 -7.57
C VAL A 283 -10.44 3.19 -7.31
N HIS A 284 -9.94 3.88 -8.32
CA HIS A 284 -8.66 4.58 -8.33
C HIS A 284 -8.78 6.03 -7.92
#